data_05d1266e25cab5220290d6d454937dad
#
_entry.id   05d1266e25cab5220290d6d454937dad
#
_cell.length_a   1.000
_cell.length_b   1.000
_cell.length_c   1.000
_cell.angle_alpha   90.00
_cell.angle_beta   90.00
_cell.angle_gamma   90.00
#
_symmetry.space_group_name_H-M   'P 1'
#
loop_
_entity.id
_entity.type
_entity.pdbx_description
1 polymer ?
#
loop_
_entity_poly.entity_id
_entity_poly.type
_entity_poly.pdbx_seq_one_letter_code
_entity_poly.pdbx_strand_id
1 'polypeptide(L)'
;QYCEWDDDAQECFEIGGGGDLVYGPYDFEFISESDGLRNGPDYQDGLLYYPIDANTPLKSLIFTPGFGGGSATMVSWGEFFASYGFISMIIGPNDEINDSHEQRAFGLLDAIQTIKEEYWRSESPLNSLVDTTSFVLAGYSMGGGASQIALTLESIHHNHILGAIALNPTILIEDCDVCTDNEYCICLVPEFLEH
;
A
#
# COMPACT_ATOMS: atom_id res chain seq x y z
N GLN A 1 -18.33 1.25 3.18
CA GLN A 1 -19.43 0.72 4.02
C GLN A 1 -19.92 -0.55 3.35
N TYR A 2 -19.76 -1.69 4.00
CA TYR A 2 -20.39 -2.94 3.56
C TYR A 2 -21.80 -2.96 4.13
N CYS A 3 -22.78 -3.18 3.25
CA CYS A 3 -24.15 -3.39 3.66
C CYS A 3 -24.63 -4.76 3.15
N GLU A 4 -25.47 -5.40 3.90
CA GLU A 4 -26.20 -6.57 3.47
C GLU A 4 -27.59 -6.13 2.96
N TRP A 5 -27.97 -6.63 1.79
CA TRP A 5 -29.26 -6.31 1.20
C TRP A 5 -30.37 -7.15 1.87
N ASP A 6 -31.38 -6.50 2.42
CA ASP A 6 -32.58 -7.17 2.91
C ASP A 6 -33.65 -7.18 1.81
N ASP A 7 -33.93 -8.35 1.26
CA ASP A 7 -34.91 -8.51 0.19
C ASP A 7 -36.35 -8.22 0.64
N ASP A 8 -36.67 -8.41 1.92
CA ASP A 8 -38.02 -8.18 2.46
C ASP A 8 -38.24 -6.68 2.75
N ALA A 9 -37.21 -6.01 3.27
CA ALA A 9 -37.26 -4.57 3.56
C ALA A 9 -36.96 -3.71 2.32
N GLN A 10 -36.39 -4.27 1.26
CA GLN A 10 -35.93 -3.54 0.06
C GLN A 10 -34.95 -2.43 0.38
N GLU A 11 -34.12 -2.62 1.39
CA GLU A 11 -33.12 -1.66 1.82
C GLU A 11 -31.81 -2.33 2.22
N CYS A 12 -30.76 -1.56 2.21
CA CYS A 12 -29.42 -1.97 2.60
C CYS A 12 -29.20 -1.62 4.08
N PHE A 13 -28.95 -2.60 4.92
CA PHE A 13 -28.58 -2.33 6.30
C PHE A 13 -27.08 -2.54 6.52
N GLU A 14 -26.51 -1.70 7.36
CA GLU A 14 -25.11 -1.88 7.75
C GLU A 14 -24.96 -3.23 8.46
N ILE A 15 -24.07 -4.08 7.92
CA ILE A 15 -23.65 -5.25 8.67
C ILE A 15 -22.91 -4.71 9.89
N GLY A 16 -23.59 -4.64 11.00
CA GLY A 16 -23.03 -4.22 12.28
C GLY A 16 -21.97 -5.20 12.73
N GLY A 17 -20.74 -4.95 12.32
CA GLY A 17 -19.57 -5.76 12.60
C GLY A 17 -18.26 -5.03 12.35
N GLY A 18 -18.31 -3.79 11.91
CA GLY A 18 -17.18 -2.90 12.02
C GLY A 18 -17.07 -2.50 13.49
N GLY A 19 -16.41 -3.30 14.31
CA GLY A 19 -15.90 -2.77 15.57
C GLY A 19 -15.11 -1.51 15.20
N ASP A 20 -15.39 -0.39 15.90
CA ASP A 20 -14.61 0.82 15.71
C ASP A 20 -13.13 0.44 15.71
N LEU A 21 -12.38 0.89 14.70
CA LEU A 21 -10.94 0.68 14.68
C LEU A 21 -10.39 1.27 15.98
N VAL A 22 -9.87 0.41 16.83
CA VAL A 22 -9.23 0.87 18.06
C VAL A 22 -7.86 1.39 17.68
N TYR A 23 -7.72 2.70 17.65
CA TYR A 23 -6.44 3.36 17.40
C TYR A 23 -5.43 3.06 18.51
N GLY A 24 -4.16 3.07 18.16
CA GLY A 24 -3.05 2.92 19.07
C GLY A 24 -2.86 4.15 19.99
N PRO A 25 -1.82 4.10 20.85
CA PRO A 25 -1.61 5.14 21.87
C PRO A 25 -0.96 6.42 21.35
N TYR A 26 -0.53 6.48 20.09
CA TYR A 26 0.18 7.64 19.55
C TYR A 26 -0.77 8.53 18.75
N ASP A 27 -0.64 9.84 18.96
CA ASP A 27 -1.12 10.82 18.00
C ASP A 27 -0.30 10.72 16.71
N PHE A 28 -0.86 11.14 15.59
CA PHE A 28 -0.19 11.06 14.30
C PHE A 28 -0.47 12.30 13.44
N GLU A 29 0.45 12.56 12.54
CA GLU A 29 0.34 13.55 11.47
C GLU A 29 0.63 12.90 10.13
N PHE A 30 0.50 13.64 9.03
CA PHE A 30 0.89 13.19 7.71
C PHE A 30 1.57 14.30 6.92
N ILE A 31 2.35 13.87 5.93
CA ILE A 31 2.92 14.72 4.89
C ILE A 31 2.53 14.17 3.51
N SER A 32 2.45 15.08 2.55
CA SER A 32 2.11 14.84 1.16
C SER A 32 3.09 15.55 0.22
N GLU A 33 2.85 15.48 -1.08
CA GLU A 33 3.64 16.23 -2.06
C GLU A 33 3.64 17.74 -1.80
N SER A 34 2.55 18.29 -1.25
CA SER A 34 2.47 19.72 -0.89
C SER A 34 3.46 20.10 0.23
N ASP A 35 3.90 19.13 1.01
CA ASP A 35 4.86 19.28 2.09
C ASP A 35 6.30 18.88 1.67
N GLY A 36 6.48 18.64 0.37
CA GLY A 36 7.74 18.26 -0.22
C GLY A 36 8.05 16.76 -0.19
N LEU A 37 7.06 15.91 0.12
CA LEU A 37 7.20 14.47 -0.06
C LEU A 37 7.45 14.18 -1.55
N ARG A 38 8.43 13.31 -1.84
CA ARG A 38 8.72 12.89 -3.20
C ARG A 38 7.50 12.17 -3.80
N ASN A 39 7.15 12.51 -5.03
CA ASN A 39 6.28 11.70 -5.88
C ASN A 39 7.15 10.84 -6.79
N GLY A 40 7.04 9.52 -6.67
CA GLY A 40 7.85 8.61 -7.46
C GLY A 40 7.37 8.50 -8.90
N PRO A 41 8.20 7.96 -9.83
CA PRO A 41 7.75 7.68 -11.18
C PRO A 41 6.76 6.50 -11.26
N ASP A 42 6.81 5.57 -10.29
CA ASP A 42 6.06 4.32 -10.34
C ASP A 42 4.78 4.32 -9.48
N TYR A 43 4.46 5.44 -8.86
CA TYR A 43 3.22 5.66 -8.10
C TYR A 43 2.83 7.15 -8.11
N GLN A 44 1.61 7.46 -7.67
CA GLN A 44 1.13 8.83 -7.47
C GLN A 44 0.41 8.98 -6.11
N ASP A 45 0.12 10.24 -5.76
CA ASP A 45 -0.69 10.63 -4.60
C ASP A 45 -0.19 10.02 -3.27
N GLY A 46 1.13 10.03 -3.04
CA GLY A 46 1.73 9.54 -1.80
C GLY A 46 1.26 10.32 -0.57
N LEU A 47 0.73 9.60 0.44
CA LEU A 47 0.39 10.12 1.76
C LEU A 47 1.20 9.35 2.79
N LEU A 48 2.05 10.05 3.54
CA LEU A 48 2.92 9.44 4.53
C LEU A 48 2.49 9.87 5.92
N TYR A 49 1.84 8.95 6.65
CA TYR A 49 1.43 9.11 8.04
C TYR A 49 2.56 8.71 8.98
N TYR A 50 2.73 9.42 10.09
CA TYR A 50 3.77 9.12 11.07
C TYR A 50 3.31 9.42 12.50
N PRO A 51 3.78 8.64 13.50
CA PRO A 51 3.43 8.85 14.89
C PRO A 51 4.18 10.06 15.46
N ILE A 52 3.54 10.76 16.40
CA ILE A 52 4.16 11.79 17.22
C ILE A 52 4.70 11.14 18.50
N ASP A 53 5.90 11.53 18.90
CA ASP A 53 6.53 11.10 20.16
C ASP A 53 6.73 9.57 20.32
N ALA A 54 6.73 8.82 19.23
CA ALA A 54 7.01 7.40 19.27
C ALA A 54 8.53 7.11 19.37
N ASN A 55 8.86 5.89 19.81
CA ASN A 55 10.25 5.45 19.91
C ASN A 55 10.90 5.32 18.53
N THR A 56 12.07 5.92 18.36
CA THR A 56 12.85 5.86 17.11
C THR A 56 13.98 4.82 17.20
N PRO A 57 14.46 4.28 16.08
CA PRO A 57 14.03 4.56 14.70
C PRO A 57 12.66 3.94 14.35
N LEU A 58 11.88 4.65 13.54
CA LEU A 58 10.52 4.26 13.14
C LEU A 58 10.56 3.28 11.96
N LYS A 59 9.90 2.14 12.11
CA LYS A 59 9.70 1.15 11.04
C LYS A 59 8.54 1.54 10.14
N SER A 60 8.56 1.06 8.89
CA SER A 60 7.64 1.53 7.86
C SER A 60 6.79 0.44 7.24
N LEU A 61 5.51 0.77 6.99
CA LEU A 61 4.60 0.01 6.15
C LEU A 61 4.22 0.84 4.92
N ILE A 62 4.05 0.18 3.78
CA ILE A 62 3.62 0.83 2.54
C ILE A 62 2.42 0.08 1.99
N PHE A 63 1.35 0.82 1.68
CA PHE A 63 0.10 0.27 1.18
C PHE A 63 -0.21 0.74 -0.23
N THR A 64 -0.71 -0.19 -1.06
CA THR A 64 -1.32 0.11 -2.35
C THR A 64 -2.74 -0.47 -2.42
N PRO A 65 -3.70 0.26 -3.03
CA PRO A 65 -5.10 -0.17 -3.11
C PRO A 65 -5.33 -1.29 -4.13
N GLY A 66 -6.57 -1.77 -4.17
CA GLY A 66 -7.06 -2.69 -5.18
C GLY A 66 -7.37 -2.01 -6.52
N PHE A 67 -7.92 -2.79 -7.44
CA PHE A 67 -8.38 -2.33 -8.76
C PHE A 67 -9.37 -1.16 -8.63
N GLY A 68 -9.18 -0.11 -9.42
CA GLY A 68 -10.03 1.07 -9.43
C GLY A 68 -9.92 1.96 -8.19
N GLY A 69 -8.96 1.70 -7.30
CA GLY A 69 -8.74 2.49 -6.09
C GLY A 69 -7.47 3.33 -6.16
N GLY A 70 -7.58 4.60 -5.76
CA GLY A 70 -6.46 5.49 -5.49
C GLY A 70 -6.07 5.50 -4.01
N SER A 71 -5.06 6.28 -3.65
CA SER A 71 -4.54 6.41 -2.26
C SER A 71 -5.64 6.74 -1.24
N ALA A 72 -6.60 7.58 -1.61
CA ALA A 72 -7.70 8.01 -0.74
C ALA A 72 -8.54 6.84 -0.18
N THR A 73 -8.57 5.69 -0.86
CA THR A 73 -9.33 4.50 -0.42
C THR A 73 -8.68 3.77 0.76
N MET A 74 -7.43 4.08 1.07
CA MET A 74 -6.63 3.37 2.08
C MET A 74 -6.22 4.27 3.27
N VAL A 75 -6.71 5.51 3.35
CA VAL A 75 -6.33 6.51 4.36
C VAL A 75 -6.46 5.97 5.79
N SER A 76 -7.57 5.30 6.12
CA SER A 76 -7.78 4.74 7.45
C SER A 76 -6.72 3.70 7.88
N TRP A 77 -6.09 3.01 6.92
CA TRP A 77 -4.96 2.13 7.21
C TRP A 77 -3.69 2.92 7.54
N GLY A 78 -3.48 4.04 6.85
CA GLY A 78 -2.38 4.97 7.15
C GLY A 78 -2.46 5.48 8.59
N GLU A 79 -3.59 6.01 8.96
CA GLU A 79 -3.89 6.52 10.30
C GLU A 79 -3.76 5.41 11.37
N PHE A 80 -4.36 4.26 11.11
CA PHE A 80 -4.34 3.12 12.03
C PHE A 80 -2.91 2.71 12.38
N PHE A 81 -2.07 2.41 11.40
CA PHE A 81 -0.70 1.96 11.69
C PHE A 81 0.19 3.07 12.26
N ALA A 82 -0.03 4.32 11.87
CA ALA A 82 0.68 5.45 12.48
C ALA A 82 0.35 5.56 13.97
N SER A 83 -0.91 5.37 14.35
CA SER A 83 -1.31 5.38 15.77
C SER A 83 -0.66 4.27 16.60
N TYR A 84 -0.15 3.22 15.97
CA TYR A 84 0.60 2.14 16.62
C TYR A 84 2.12 2.30 16.56
N GLY A 85 2.61 3.44 16.10
CA GLY A 85 4.04 3.77 16.15
C GLY A 85 4.82 3.43 14.88
N PHE A 86 4.15 3.22 13.76
CA PHE A 86 4.77 2.96 12.46
C PHE A 86 4.69 4.19 11.54
N ILE A 87 5.66 4.37 10.68
CA ILE A 87 5.45 5.16 9.46
C ILE A 87 4.54 4.33 8.55
N SER A 88 3.47 4.92 8.05
CA SER A 88 2.54 4.27 7.15
C SER A 88 2.33 5.10 5.89
N MET A 89 2.92 4.66 4.78
CA MET A 89 2.80 5.34 3.50
C MET A 89 1.73 4.69 2.65
N ILE A 90 0.79 5.48 2.19
CA ILE A 90 -0.24 5.07 1.24
C ILE A 90 0.12 5.64 -0.12
N ILE A 91 0.09 4.81 -1.16
CA ILE A 91 0.34 5.22 -2.55
C ILE A 91 -0.85 4.87 -3.43
N GLY A 92 -1.10 5.69 -4.44
CA GLY A 92 -1.98 5.38 -5.56
C GLY A 92 -1.19 4.80 -6.75
N PRO A 93 -1.78 3.94 -7.57
CA PRO A 93 -1.18 3.55 -8.84
C PRO A 93 -1.21 4.75 -9.80
N ASN A 94 -0.34 4.75 -10.80
CA ASN A 94 -0.34 5.78 -11.84
C ASN A 94 -1.61 5.73 -12.70
N ASP A 95 -2.18 4.56 -12.89
CA ASP A 95 -3.49 4.35 -13.51
C ASP A 95 -4.28 3.33 -12.68
N GLU A 96 -5.38 3.78 -12.06
CA GLU A 96 -6.21 2.96 -11.17
C GLU A 96 -6.84 1.74 -11.87
N ILE A 97 -7.02 1.84 -13.18
CA ILE A 97 -7.71 0.82 -14.00
C ILE A 97 -6.71 -0.06 -14.78
N ASN A 98 -5.67 0.54 -15.36
CA ASN A 98 -4.83 -0.16 -16.32
C ASN A 98 -3.48 -0.63 -15.73
N ASP A 99 -3.05 -0.10 -14.58
CA ASP A 99 -1.82 -0.59 -13.94
C ASP A 99 -1.97 -2.06 -13.52
N SER A 100 -1.06 -2.88 -13.99
CA SER A 100 -0.96 -4.30 -13.64
C SER A 100 -0.52 -4.48 -12.18
N HIS A 101 -0.60 -5.72 -11.69
CA HIS A 101 -0.02 -6.10 -10.39
C HIS A 101 1.47 -5.77 -10.31
N GLU A 102 2.19 -5.98 -11.40
CA GLU A 102 3.63 -5.70 -11.49
C GLU A 102 3.95 -4.20 -11.39
N GLN A 103 3.22 -3.36 -12.13
CA GLN A 103 3.39 -1.91 -12.05
C GLN A 103 3.13 -1.39 -10.63
N ARG A 104 2.09 -1.90 -9.95
CA ARG A 104 1.82 -1.60 -8.54
C ARG A 104 2.92 -2.13 -7.60
N ALA A 105 3.54 -3.26 -7.94
CA ALA A 105 4.69 -3.79 -7.19
C ALA A 105 5.90 -2.86 -7.30
N PHE A 106 6.19 -2.33 -8.50
CA PHE A 106 7.22 -1.29 -8.66
C PHE A 106 6.89 -0.02 -7.89
N GLY A 107 5.62 0.40 -7.86
CA GLY A 107 5.18 1.53 -7.04
C GLY A 107 5.49 1.33 -5.55
N LEU A 108 5.24 0.12 -5.00
CA LEU A 108 5.60 -0.21 -3.62
C LEU A 108 7.11 -0.13 -3.37
N LEU A 109 7.93 -0.61 -4.30
CA LEU A 109 9.39 -0.55 -4.19
C LEU A 109 9.93 0.89 -4.30
N ASP A 110 9.34 1.70 -5.18
CA ASP A 110 9.68 3.11 -5.34
C ASP A 110 9.30 3.94 -4.10
N ALA A 111 8.18 3.61 -3.45
CA ALA A 111 7.76 4.24 -2.20
C ALA A 111 8.75 3.98 -1.04
N ILE A 112 9.44 2.83 -1.02
CA ILE A 112 10.55 2.60 -0.08
C ILE A 112 11.63 3.66 -0.25
N GLN A 113 11.98 3.99 -1.50
CA GLN A 113 12.97 5.02 -1.77
C GLN A 113 12.52 6.38 -1.25
N THR A 114 11.24 6.72 -1.43
CA THR A 114 10.65 7.96 -0.89
C THR A 114 10.80 8.05 0.63
N ILE A 115 10.47 6.99 1.36
CA ILE A 115 10.62 6.97 2.82
C ILE A 115 12.10 7.09 3.23
N LYS A 116 13.00 6.43 2.51
CA LYS A 116 14.45 6.56 2.76
C LYS A 116 14.94 7.99 2.55
N GLU A 117 14.42 8.71 1.57
CA GLU A 117 14.78 10.11 1.30
C GLU A 117 14.33 11.05 2.44
N GLU A 118 13.20 10.77 3.09
CA GLU A 118 12.72 11.54 4.24
C GLU A 118 13.71 11.51 5.43
N TYR A 119 14.46 10.43 5.60
CA TYR A 119 15.53 10.36 6.59
C TYR A 119 16.60 11.45 6.39
N TRP A 120 16.87 11.83 5.13
CA TRP A 120 17.93 12.79 4.78
C TRP A 120 17.41 14.20 4.53
N ARG A 121 16.12 14.36 4.24
CA ARG A 121 15.53 15.66 3.94
C ARG A 121 15.45 16.52 5.22
N SER A 122 16.21 17.62 5.26
CA SER A 122 16.37 18.48 6.46
C SER A 122 15.06 19.13 6.92
N GLU A 123 14.15 19.41 6.00
CA GLU A 123 12.82 19.99 6.25
C GLU A 123 11.76 18.96 6.61
N SER A 124 12.09 17.66 6.54
CA SER A 124 11.16 16.61 6.91
C SER A 124 10.98 16.49 8.41
N PRO A 125 9.75 16.30 8.90
CA PRO A 125 9.53 15.94 10.30
C PRO A 125 10.12 14.56 10.64
N LEU A 126 10.48 13.77 9.65
CA LEU A 126 11.06 12.42 9.77
C LEU A 126 12.59 12.40 9.64
N ASN A 127 13.21 13.57 9.51
CA ASN A 127 14.67 13.65 9.39
C ASN A 127 15.38 12.90 10.53
N SER A 128 16.23 11.94 10.17
CA SER A 128 16.98 11.08 11.11
C SER A 128 16.13 10.17 12.02
N LEU A 129 14.82 10.05 11.78
CA LEU A 129 13.92 9.24 12.62
C LEU A 129 13.54 7.90 12.00
N VAL A 130 13.71 7.74 10.69
CA VAL A 130 13.30 6.54 9.91
C VAL A 130 14.28 5.38 10.13
N ASP A 131 13.77 4.17 10.31
CA ASP A 131 14.54 2.94 10.10
C ASP A 131 14.62 2.65 8.58
N THR A 132 15.77 2.96 7.98
CA THR A 132 15.98 2.78 6.54
C THR A 132 16.24 1.34 6.12
N THR A 133 16.12 0.38 7.06
CA THR A 133 16.44 -1.04 6.86
C THR A 133 15.28 -1.99 7.17
N SER A 134 14.10 -1.48 7.50
CA SER A 134 12.98 -2.33 7.96
C SER A 134 11.65 -1.86 7.36
N PHE A 135 11.23 -2.50 6.27
CA PHE A 135 10.00 -2.18 5.54
C PHE A 135 9.05 -3.38 5.49
N VAL A 136 7.76 -3.11 5.54
CA VAL A 136 6.69 -4.07 5.27
C VAL A 136 5.84 -3.54 4.13
N LEU A 137 5.56 -4.37 3.14
CA LEU A 137 4.66 -4.03 2.04
C LEU A 137 3.26 -4.53 2.34
N ALA A 138 2.26 -3.81 1.90
CA ALA A 138 0.88 -4.21 2.11
C ALA A 138 -0.01 -3.78 0.95
N GLY A 139 -1.14 -4.45 0.82
CA GLY A 139 -2.14 -4.06 -0.17
C GLY A 139 -3.42 -4.86 -0.06
N TYR A 140 -4.47 -4.31 -0.66
CA TYR A 140 -5.78 -4.93 -0.72
C TYR A 140 -6.07 -5.42 -2.14
N SER A 141 -6.68 -6.60 -2.29
CA SER A 141 -7.09 -7.17 -3.57
C SER A 141 -5.91 -7.22 -4.55
N MET A 142 -5.96 -6.49 -5.66
CA MET A 142 -4.88 -6.35 -6.63
C MET A 142 -3.58 -5.81 -5.99
N GLY A 143 -3.69 -4.86 -5.07
CA GLY A 143 -2.56 -4.36 -4.29
C GLY A 143 -1.96 -5.43 -3.36
N GLY A 144 -2.78 -6.35 -2.84
CA GLY A 144 -2.32 -7.50 -2.09
C GLY A 144 -1.48 -8.45 -2.94
N GLY A 145 -1.90 -8.71 -4.19
CA GLY A 145 -1.10 -9.46 -5.15
C GLY A 145 0.20 -8.74 -5.50
N ALA A 146 0.14 -7.44 -5.72
CA ALA A 146 1.31 -6.60 -5.98
C ALA A 146 2.34 -6.67 -4.85
N SER A 147 1.89 -6.67 -3.57
CA SER A 147 2.80 -6.79 -2.42
C SER A 147 3.55 -8.13 -2.39
N GLN A 148 2.92 -9.21 -2.84
CA GLN A 148 3.57 -10.52 -2.97
C GLN A 148 4.57 -10.55 -4.13
N ILE A 149 4.22 -9.96 -5.28
CA ILE A 149 5.15 -9.82 -6.41
C ILE A 149 6.37 -9.00 -6.01
N ALA A 150 6.18 -7.89 -5.30
CA ALA A 150 7.29 -7.06 -4.83
C ALA A 150 8.29 -7.82 -3.95
N LEU A 151 7.86 -8.83 -3.17
CA LEU A 151 8.76 -9.70 -2.43
C LEU A 151 9.68 -10.52 -3.33
N THR A 152 9.20 -10.96 -4.49
CA THR A 152 10.03 -11.71 -5.44
C THR A 152 11.09 -10.82 -6.09
N LEU A 153 10.77 -9.54 -6.29
CA LEU A 153 11.67 -8.53 -6.82
C LEU A 153 12.69 -8.03 -5.78
N GLU A 154 12.44 -8.24 -4.49
CA GLU A 154 13.30 -7.83 -3.38
C GLU A 154 14.74 -8.38 -3.53
N SER A 155 14.89 -9.63 -3.95
CA SER A 155 16.19 -10.26 -4.15
C SER A 155 17.08 -9.51 -5.16
N ILE A 156 16.46 -8.73 -6.05
CA ILE A 156 17.13 -7.92 -7.06
C ILE A 156 17.44 -6.52 -6.53
N HIS A 157 16.54 -5.96 -5.73
CA HIS A 157 16.59 -4.55 -5.31
C HIS A 157 17.20 -4.32 -3.93
N HIS A 158 17.32 -5.34 -3.07
CA HIS A 158 17.93 -5.27 -1.73
C HIS A 158 17.34 -4.14 -0.84
N ASN A 159 16.00 -4.04 -0.80
CA ASN A 159 15.31 -2.97 -0.10
C ASN A 159 15.06 -3.21 1.39
N HIS A 160 15.49 -4.35 1.94
CA HIS A 160 15.27 -4.73 3.33
C HIS A 160 13.78 -4.91 3.69
N ILE A 161 13.04 -5.60 2.84
CA ILE A 161 11.63 -5.93 3.08
C ILE A 161 11.54 -7.10 4.04
N LEU A 162 10.85 -6.92 5.16
CA LEU A 162 10.67 -7.93 6.20
C LEU A 162 9.52 -8.90 5.88
N GLY A 163 8.57 -8.49 5.06
CA GLY A 163 7.42 -9.28 4.67
C GLY A 163 6.34 -8.47 3.98
N ALA A 164 5.24 -9.14 3.64
CA ALA A 164 4.07 -8.51 3.06
C ALA A 164 2.79 -8.88 3.79
N ILE A 165 1.84 -7.94 3.84
CA ILE A 165 0.47 -8.10 4.31
C ILE A 165 -0.45 -8.05 3.09
N ALA A 166 -0.88 -9.22 2.63
CA ALA A 166 -1.75 -9.34 1.47
C ALA A 166 -3.20 -9.53 1.94
N LEU A 167 -4.01 -8.47 1.84
CA LEU A 167 -5.41 -8.48 2.24
C LEU A 167 -6.28 -8.90 1.03
N ASN A 168 -6.91 -10.08 1.13
CA ASN A 168 -7.73 -10.67 0.06
C ASN A 168 -7.05 -10.55 -1.31
N PRO A 169 -5.81 -11.05 -1.48
CA PRO A 169 -5.02 -10.80 -2.66
C PRO A 169 -5.65 -11.45 -3.89
N THR A 170 -5.59 -10.75 -5.02
CA THR A 170 -5.82 -11.33 -6.32
C THR A 170 -4.47 -11.50 -7.00
N ILE A 171 -4.06 -12.75 -7.21
CA ILE A 171 -2.97 -13.10 -8.12
C ILE A 171 -3.62 -13.93 -9.20
N LEU A 172 -3.83 -13.32 -10.36
CA LEU A 172 -4.30 -14.04 -11.52
C LEU A 172 -3.06 -14.54 -12.27
N ILE A 173 -2.75 -15.81 -12.07
CA ILE A 173 -1.84 -16.55 -12.95
C ILE A 173 -2.73 -17.03 -14.09
N GLU A 174 -2.94 -16.18 -15.08
CA GLU A 174 -3.68 -16.57 -16.28
C GLU A 174 -2.70 -16.75 -17.42
N ASP A 175 -2.92 -17.83 -18.17
CA ASP A 175 -2.25 -18.02 -19.45
C ASP A 175 -2.74 -16.90 -20.39
N CYS A 176 -1.84 -15.98 -20.72
CA CYS A 176 -2.15 -14.82 -21.55
C CYS A 176 -2.73 -15.20 -22.91
N ASP A 177 -2.46 -16.41 -23.41
CA ASP A 177 -3.01 -16.92 -24.66
C ASP A 177 -4.51 -17.27 -24.56
N VAL A 178 -5.04 -17.48 -23.35
CA VAL A 178 -6.45 -17.80 -23.08
C VAL A 178 -7.30 -16.55 -22.82
N CYS A 179 -6.67 -15.43 -22.53
CA CYS A 179 -7.35 -14.18 -22.12
C CYS A 179 -7.76 -13.26 -23.28
N THR A 180 -7.81 -13.74 -24.51
CA THR A 180 -8.00 -12.90 -25.72
C THR A 180 -9.32 -12.13 -25.79
N ASP A 181 -10.32 -12.51 -25.01
CA ASP A 181 -11.68 -11.94 -25.10
C ASP A 181 -12.20 -11.37 -23.76
N ASN A 182 -11.36 -11.23 -22.72
CA ASN A 182 -11.83 -10.77 -21.43
C ASN A 182 -11.09 -9.50 -21.00
N GLU A 183 -11.81 -8.41 -20.90
CA GLU A 183 -11.35 -7.08 -20.49
C GLU A 183 -10.63 -7.05 -19.12
N TYR A 184 -10.78 -8.09 -18.32
CA TYR A 184 -10.25 -8.20 -16.95
C TYR A 184 -9.11 -9.22 -16.81
N CYS A 185 -8.58 -9.74 -17.91
CA CYS A 185 -7.45 -10.64 -17.86
C CYS A 185 -6.15 -9.92 -17.52
N ILE A 186 -5.56 -10.27 -16.39
CA ILE A 186 -4.27 -9.74 -15.95
C ILE A 186 -3.24 -10.85 -16.16
N CYS A 187 -2.34 -10.63 -17.11
CA CYS A 187 -1.24 -11.55 -17.38
C CYS A 187 -0.06 -11.22 -16.47
N LEU A 188 0.40 -12.19 -15.70
CA LEU A 188 1.71 -12.11 -15.07
C LEU A 188 2.79 -12.45 -16.11
N VAL A 189 3.85 -11.67 -16.13
CA VAL A 189 5.01 -11.93 -17.01
C VAL A 189 5.64 -13.25 -16.57
N PRO A 190 6.04 -14.13 -17.49
CA PRO A 190 6.59 -15.47 -17.17
C PRO A 190 7.75 -15.47 -16.17
N GLU A 191 8.49 -14.38 -16.09
CA GLU A 191 9.60 -14.18 -15.15
C GLU A 191 9.19 -14.28 -13.67
N PHE A 192 7.91 -14.09 -13.34
CA PHE A 192 7.39 -14.25 -11.98
C PHE A 192 6.91 -15.67 -11.66
N LEU A 193 6.84 -16.56 -12.65
CA LEU A 193 6.38 -17.94 -12.48
C LEU A 193 7.52 -18.92 -12.16
N GLU A 194 8.79 -18.48 -12.23
CA GLU A 194 9.97 -19.33 -12.05
C GLU A 194 10.58 -19.27 -10.63
N HIS A 195 9.92 -18.64 -9.68
CA HIS A 195 10.38 -18.46 -8.28
C HIS A 195 9.31 -19.01 -7.27
#